data_7e98e7bd37cbc9425db2efb60dba73a5
#
_entry.id   7e98e7bd37cbc9425db2efb60dba73a5
#
_cell.length_a   1.000
_cell.length_b   1.000
_cell.length_c   1.000
_cell.angle_alpha   90.00
_cell.angle_beta   90.00
_cell.angle_gamma   90.00
#
_symmetry.space_group_name_H-M   'P 1'
#
loop_
_entity.id
_entity.type
_entity.pdbx_description
1 polymer ?
#
loop_
_entity_poly.entity_id
_entity_poly.type
_entity_poly.pdbx_seq_one_letter_code
_entity_poly.pdbx_strand_id
1 'polypeptide(L)'
;ILGETKRWLDIYFRGAEPDFMPPLHPIGSDFQQVVWKILRQIPYGTTRTYGDIAAQIARARGVAKMSAQAVGGAVGHNDISILIPCHRVVGKSGSLTGYAAGLEKKIRLLTLEKVDMSRFFVPKKGTAL
;
A
#
# COMPACT_ATOMS: atom_id res chain seq x y z
N ILE A 1 -18.18 -14.23 -5.61
CA ILE A 1 -16.88 -13.63 -5.28
C ILE A 1 -16.41 -12.71 -6.39
N LEU A 2 -16.40 -13.17 -7.64
CA LEU A 2 -16.03 -12.30 -8.76
C LEU A 2 -16.98 -11.11 -8.88
N GLY A 3 -18.28 -11.34 -8.65
CA GLY A 3 -19.28 -10.27 -8.69
C GLY A 3 -19.06 -9.22 -7.59
N GLU A 4 -18.67 -9.65 -6.41
CA GLU A 4 -18.36 -8.72 -5.31
C GLU A 4 -17.12 -7.91 -5.59
N THR A 5 -16.08 -8.54 -6.14
CA THR A 5 -14.84 -7.85 -6.50
C THR A 5 -15.10 -6.81 -7.58
N LYS A 6 -15.86 -7.18 -8.61
CA LYS A 6 -16.22 -6.24 -9.67
C LYS A 6 -17.01 -5.06 -9.13
N ARG A 7 -17.98 -5.31 -8.26
CA ARG A 7 -18.78 -4.24 -7.64
C ARG A 7 -17.91 -3.32 -6.79
N TRP A 8 -16.97 -3.92 -6.03
CA TRP A 8 -16.02 -3.14 -5.23
C TRP A 8 -15.19 -2.22 -6.11
N LEU A 9 -14.62 -2.76 -7.20
CA LEU A 9 -13.80 -1.96 -8.13
C LEU A 9 -14.63 -0.89 -8.83
N ASP A 10 -15.86 -1.20 -9.24
CA ASP A 10 -16.73 -0.21 -9.87
C ASP A 10 -16.99 0.99 -8.93
N ILE A 11 -17.25 0.73 -7.66
CA ILE A 11 -17.46 1.78 -6.66
C ILE A 11 -16.16 2.57 -6.47
N TYR A 12 -15.05 1.89 -6.32
CA TYR A 12 -13.75 2.52 -6.11
C TYR A 12 -13.38 3.44 -7.26
N PHE A 13 -13.53 2.96 -8.50
CA PHE A 13 -13.16 3.75 -9.67
C PHE A 13 -14.13 4.90 -9.98
N ARG A 14 -15.26 4.96 -9.32
CA ARG A 14 -16.13 6.15 -9.35
C ARG A 14 -15.65 7.23 -8.37
N GLY A 15 -14.61 6.98 -7.62
CA GLY A 15 -14.08 7.93 -6.64
C GLY A 15 -14.75 7.84 -5.28
N ALA A 16 -15.38 6.71 -4.95
CA ALA A 16 -16.02 6.47 -3.67
C ALA A 16 -15.33 5.35 -2.90
N GLU A 17 -15.39 5.41 -1.59
CA GLU A 17 -14.86 4.34 -0.75
C GLU A 17 -15.90 3.24 -0.63
N PRO A 18 -15.61 2.00 -1.09
CA PRO A 18 -16.52 0.89 -0.87
C PRO A 18 -16.67 0.58 0.62
N ASP A 19 -17.88 0.25 1.05
CA ASP A 19 -18.18 -0.04 2.45
C ASP A 19 -18.13 -1.52 2.80
N PHE A 20 -17.60 -2.33 1.91
CA PHE A 20 -17.45 -3.78 2.10
C PHE A 20 -16.11 -4.24 1.52
N MET A 21 -15.70 -5.46 1.85
CA MET A 21 -14.47 -6.04 1.31
C MET A 21 -14.74 -7.48 0.88
N PRO A 22 -14.51 -7.83 -0.40
CA PRO A 22 -14.62 -9.22 -0.83
C PRO A 22 -13.60 -10.09 -0.08
N PRO A 23 -13.86 -11.38 0.08
CA PRO A 23 -12.87 -12.28 0.66
C PRO A 23 -11.60 -12.29 -0.18
N LEU A 24 -10.44 -12.17 0.49
CA LEU A 24 -9.14 -12.20 -0.18
C LEU A 24 -8.30 -13.34 0.39
N HIS A 25 -7.61 -14.04 -0.50
CA HIS A 25 -6.75 -15.17 -0.13
C HIS A 25 -5.35 -14.98 -0.73
N PRO A 26 -4.61 -13.95 -0.28
CA PRO A 26 -3.26 -13.72 -0.81
C PRO A 26 -2.33 -14.87 -0.44
N ILE A 27 -1.46 -15.25 -1.37
CA ILE A 27 -0.48 -16.30 -1.18
C ILE A 27 0.90 -15.67 -1.05
N GLY A 28 1.60 -15.97 0.04
CA GLY A 28 2.93 -15.44 0.27
C GLY A 28 3.54 -15.95 1.56
N SER A 29 4.77 -15.54 1.84
CA SER A 29 5.47 -15.92 3.07
C SER A 29 4.77 -15.34 4.30
N ASP A 30 5.15 -15.84 5.49
CA ASP A 30 4.59 -15.32 6.74
C ASP A 30 4.84 -13.82 6.88
N PHE A 31 6.05 -13.37 6.54
CA PHE A 31 6.37 -11.94 6.59
C PHE A 31 5.53 -11.13 5.61
N GLN A 32 5.38 -11.62 4.37
CA GLN A 32 4.53 -10.96 3.38
C GLN A 32 3.09 -10.85 3.86
N GLN A 33 2.55 -11.91 4.46
CA GLN A 33 1.19 -11.90 5.01
C GLN A 33 1.04 -10.85 6.12
N VAL A 34 2.03 -10.72 6.98
CA VAL A 34 2.02 -9.70 8.05
C VAL A 34 1.98 -8.29 7.43
N VAL A 35 2.83 -8.03 6.44
CA VAL A 35 2.87 -6.73 5.78
C VAL A 35 1.54 -6.43 5.08
N TRP A 36 1.02 -7.39 4.32
CA TRP A 36 -0.25 -7.18 3.58
C TRP A 36 -1.43 -6.95 4.51
N LYS A 37 -1.45 -7.59 5.67
CA LYS A 37 -2.48 -7.36 6.67
C LYS A 37 -2.42 -5.91 7.17
N ILE A 38 -1.23 -5.38 7.38
CA ILE A 38 -1.05 -3.98 7.78
C ILE A 38 -1.52 -3.04 6.67
N LEU A 39 -1.20 -3.35 5.40
CA LEU A 39 -1.66 -2.54 4.27
C LEU A 39 -3.18 -2.43 4.24
N ARG A 40 -3.86 -3.53 4.52
CA ARG A 40 -5.33 -3.56 4.51
C ARG A 40 -5.95 -2.69 5.60
N GLN A 41 -5.17 -2.31 6.60
CA GLN A 41 -5.61 -1.44 7.69
C GLN A 41 -5.37 0.04 7.41
N ILE A 42 -4.67 0.38 6.33
CA ILE A 42 -4.42 1.78 5.97
C ILE A 42 -5.72 2.37 5.44
N PRO A 43 -6.26 3.41 6.10
CA PRO A 43 -7.54 3.97 5.67
C PRO A 43 -7.49 4.58 4.27
N TYR A 44 -8.62 4.49 3.58
CA TYR A 44 -8.83 5.15 2.29
C TYR A 44 -8.47 6.63 2.38
N GLY A 45 -7.77 7.13 1.38
CA GLY A 45 -7.39 8.54 1.33
C GLY A 45 -6.23 8.93 2.23
N THR A 46 -5.54 7.93 2.84
CA THR A 46 -4.38 8.18 3.68
C THR A 46 -3.17 7.40 3.17
N THR A 47 -1.99 7.75 3.68
CA THR A 47 -0.74 7.06 3.33
C THR A 47 0.07 6.73 4.58
N ARG A 48 0.94 5.72 4.45
CA ARG A 48 1.93 5.35 5.46
C ARG A 48 3.27 5.20 4.77
N THR A 49 4.35 5.44 5.50
CA THR A 49 5.69 5.19 4.94
C THR A 49 6.12 3.75 5.18
N TYR A 50 7.06 3.27 4.37
CA TYR A 50 7.68 1.95 4.61
C TYR A 50 8.29 1.89 6.01
N GLY A 51 8.90 3.00 6.45
CA GLY A 51 9.47 3.09 7.80
C GLY A 51 8.44 2.99 8.90
N ASP A 52 7.26 3.59 8.72
CA ASP A 52 6.15 3.49 9.68
C ASP A 52 5.72 2.03 9.85
N ILE A 53 5.57 1.32 8.75
CA ILE A 53 5.17 -0.09 8.76
C ILE A 53 6.25 -0.94 9.42
N ALA A 54 7.53 -0.68 9.07
CA ALA A 54 8.65 -1.39 9.66
C ALA A 54 8.69 -1.21 11.18
N ALA A 55 8.48 0.03 11.66
CA ALA A 55 8.44 0.32 13.09
C ALA A 55 7.27 -0.40 13.78
N GLN A 56 6.12 -0.48 13.15
CA GLN A 56 4.97 -1.19 13.69
C GLN A 56 5.27 -2.69 13.85
N ILE A 57 5.91 -3.30 12.85
CA ILE A 57 6.29 -4.71 12.91
C ILE A 57 7.33 -4.94 13.99
N ALA A 58 8.33 -4.07 14.09
CA ALA A 58 9.38 -4.18 15.11
C ALA A 58 8.78 -4.16 16.52
N ARG A 59 7.84 -3.26 16.78
CA ARG A 59 7.15 -3.19 18.07
C ARG A 59 6.36 -4.46 18.36
N ALA A 60 5.63 -4.97 17.37
CA ALA A 60 4.81 -6.16 17.51
C ALA A 60 5.66 -7.41 17.80
N ARG A 61 6.86 -7.48 17.23
CA ARG A 61 7.77 -8.61 17.41
C ARG A 61 8.73 -8.43 18.58
N GLY A 62 8.72 -7.27 19.24
CA GLY A 62 9.63 -6.99 20.34
C GLY A 62 11.08 -6.90 19.93
N VAL A 63 11.36 -6.49 18.68
CA VAL A 63 12.72 -6.28 18.19
C VAL A 63 13.01 -4.80 18.05
N ALA A 64 14.31 -4.43 18.11
CA ALA A 64 14.71 -3.03 18.06
C ALA A 64 14.47 -2.37 16.72
N LYS A 65 14.64 -3.12 15.63
CA LYS A 65 14.55 -2.60 14.27
C LYS A 65 13.93 -3.61 13.32
N MET A 66 13.29 -3.08 12.28
CA MET A 66 12.86 -3.83 11.12
C MET A 66 13.24 -3.00 9.88
N SER A 67 13.75 -3.67 8.85
CA SER A 67 14.20 -2.99 7.63
C SER A 67 13.02 -2.44 6.82
N ALA A 68 13.07 -1.16 6.48
CA ALA A 68 12.11 -0.57 5.55
C ALA A 68 12.24 -1.21 4.15
N GLN A 69 13.43 -1.63 3.76
CA GLN A 69 13.64 -2.32 2.49
C GLN A 69 12.97 -3.70 2.47
N ALA A 70 13.00 -4.42 3.60
CA ALA A 70 12.30 -5.70 3.68
C ALA A 70 10.79 -5.51 3.55
N VAL A 71 10.25 -4.46 4.17
CA VAL A 71 8.84 -4.09 4.01
C VAL A 71 8.55 -3.75 2.55
N GLY A 72 9.42 -2.94 1.93
CA GLY A 72 9.29 -2.57 0.51
C GLY A 72 9.25 -3.78 -0.41
N GLY A 73 10.09 -4.78 -0.14
CA GLY A 73 10.08 -6.03 -0.90
C GLY A 73 8.74 -6.77 -0.76
N ALA A 74 8.20 -6.86 0.45
CA ALA A 74 6.93 -7.51 0.68
C ALA A 74 5.77 -6.74 0.02
N VAL A 75 5.80 -5.41 0.09
CA VAL A 75 4.81 -4.55 -0.58
C VAL A 75 4.84 -4.78 -2.09
N GLY A 76 6.05 -4.86 -2.67
CA GLY A 76 6.22 -5.07 -4.11
C GLY A 76 5.78 -6.44 -4.60
N HIS A 77 5.65 -7.43 -3.73
CA HIS A 77 5.18 -8.78 -4.09
C HIS A 77 3.67 -8.95 -3.95
N ASN A 78 2.94 -7.88 -3.72
CA ASN A 78 1.48 -7.94 -3.61
C ASN A 78 0.86 -8.21 -4.97
N ASP A 79 0.17 -9.35 -5.11
CA ASP A 79 -0.50 -9.75 -6.34
C ASP A 79 -1.93 -9.23 -6.44
N ILE A 80 -2.48 -8.67 -5.35
CA ILE A 80 -3.85 -8.20 -5.29
C ILE A 80 -3.85 -6.68 -5.14
N SER A 81 -3.45 -5.99 -6.20
CA SER A 81 -3.36 -4.52 -6.19
C SER A 81 -4.73 -3.88 -5.96
N ILE A 82 -4.74 -2.72 -5.39
CA ILE A 82 -5.91 -1.89 -5.08
C ILE A 82 -6.67 -2.38 -3.86
N LEU A 83 -7.14 -3.63 -3.84
CA LEU A 83 -7.85 -4.18 -2.69
C LEU A 83 -6.91 -4.35 -1.49
N ILE A 84 -5.68 -4.82 -1.74
CA ILE A 84 -4.59 -4.70 -0.77
C ILE A 84 -3.81 -3.45 -1.19
N PRO A 85 -3.96 -2.33 -0.46
CA PRO A 85 -3.63 -1.01 -1.00
C PRO A 85 -2.15 -0.67 -0.90
N CYS A 86 -1.31 -1.38 -1.66
CA CYS A 86 0.13 -1.10 -1.69
C CYS A 86 0.45 0.30 -2.23
N HIS A 87 -0.46 0.91 -2.99
CA HIS A 87 -0.30 2.27 -3.47
C HIS A 87 -0.33 3.32 -2.35
N ARG A 88 -0.87 2.98 -1.18
CA ARG A 88 -0.92 3.87 -0.01
C ARG A 88 0.37 3.89 0.80
N VAL A 89 1.39 3.13 0.36
CA VAL A 89 2.69 3.14 1.02
C VAL A 89 3.64 4.01 0.21
N VAL A 90 4.26 4.96 0.87
CA VAL A 90 5.19 5.91 0.24
C VAL A 90 6.54 5.86 0.93
N GLY A 91 7.55 6.42 0.28
CA GLY A 91 8.87 6.51 0.85
C GLY A 91 8.99 7.67 1.83
N LYS A 92 10.16 7.76 2.42
CA LYS A 92 10.51 8.78 3.40
C LYS A 92 10.25 10.18 2.83
N SER A 93 9.68 11.03 3.66
CA SER A 93 9.41 12.43 3.34
C SER A 93 8.47 12.66 2.14
N GLY A 94 7.67 11.65 1.79
CA GLY A 94 6.71 11.77 0.70
C GLY A 94 7.25 11.33 -0.66
N SER A 95 8.34 10.57 -0.69
CA SER A 95 8.88 10.03 -1.92
C SER A 95 7.92 8.99 -2.52
N LEU A 96 7.49 9.21 -3.76
CA LEU A 96 6.66 8.26 -4.49
C LEU A 96 7.58 7.23 -5.14
N THR A 97 7.64 6.05 -4.54
CA THR A 97 8.56 5.01 -4.96
C THR A 97 7.94 3.63 -4.82
N GLY A 98 8.47 2.68 -5.57
CA GLY A 98 8.28 1.26 -5.31
C GLY A 98 6.93 0.67 -5.59
N TYR A 99 6.15 1.15 -6.56
CA TYR A 99 4.89 0.52 -6.90
C TYR A 99 5.07 -0.44 -8.09
N ALA A 100 4.75 -1.73 -7.90
CA ALA A 100 4.97 -2.77 -8.92
C ALA A 100 4.20 -2.50 -10.21
N ALA A 101 3.00 -1.93 -10.12
CA ALA A 101 2.18 -1.64 -11.29
C ALA A 101 2.59 -0.35 -12.02
N GLY A 102 3.59 0.37 -11.52
CA GLY A 102 4.09 1.60 -12.12
C GLY A 102 3.73 2.85 -11.34
N LEU A 103 4.64 3.79 -11.33
CA LEU A 103 4.51 5.02 -10.55
C LEU A 103 3.31 5.86 -11.00
N GLU A 104 3.05 5.93 -12.31
CA GLU A 104 1.92 6.68 -12.83
C GLU A 104 0.59 6.17 -12.28
N LYS A 105 0.44 4.85 -12.19
CA LYS A 105 -0.78 4.25 -11.63
C LYS A 105 -0.90 4.54 -10.15
N LYS A 106 0.21 4.52 -9.42
CA LYS A 106 0.22 4.89 -8.01
C LYS A 106 -0.30 6.30 -7.80
N ILE A 107 0.19 7.25 -8.59
CA ILE A 107 -0.25 8.64 -8.53
C ILE A 107 -1.74 8.75 -8.83
N ARG A 108 -2.21 8.04 -9.86
CA ARG A 108 -3.63 8.05 -10.23
C ARG A 108 -4.53 7.51 -9.12
N LEU A 109 -4.11 6.42 -8.47
CA LEU A 109 -4.89 5.83 -7.39
C LEU A 109 -4.97 6.75 -6.17
N LEU A 110 -3.84 7.35 -5.79
CA LEU A 110 -3.83 8.31 -4.69
C LEU A 110 -4.67 9.55 -5.00
N THR A 111 -4.60 10.04 -6.23
CA THR A 111 -5.41 11.17 -6.68
C THR A 111 -6.89 10.81 -6.64
N LEU A 112 -7.24 9.62 -7.09
CA LEU A 112 -8.62 9.13 -7.06
C LEU A 112 -9.17 9.09 -5.64
N GLU A 113 -8.34 8.70 -4.68
CA GLU A 113 -8.70 8.67 -3.26
C GLU A 113 -8.68 10.06 -2.60
N LYS A 114 -8.42 11.11 -3.38
CA LYS A 114 -8.43 12.50 -2.92
C LYS A 114 -7.32 12.82 -1.91
N VAL A 115 -6.20 12.11 -2.01
CA VAL A 115 -5.01 12.42 -1.24
C VAL A 115 -4.41 13.73 -1.75
N ASP A 116 -3.97 14.58 -0.83
CA ASP A 116 -3.28 15.82 -1.20
C ASP A 116 -1.89 15.48 -1.76
N MET A 117 -1.76 15.54 -3.08
CA MET A 117 -0.53 15.15 -3.76
C MET A 117 0.58 16.19 -3.69
N SER A 118 0.30 17.40 -3.16
CA SER A 118 1.30 18.45 -3.05
C SER A 118 2.45 18.10 -2.10
N ARG A 119 2.23 17.13 -1.19
CA ARG A 119 3.23 16.69 -0.22
C ARG A 119 4.17 15.61 -0.77
N PHE A 120 3.94 15.15 -2.00
CA PHE A 120 4.66 14.02 -2.54
C PHE A 120 5.51 14.44 -3.74
N PHE A 121 6.55 13.66 -4.01
CA PHE A 121 7.43 13.94 -5.13
C PHE A 121 7.94 12.62 -5.73
N VAL A 122 8.35 12.70 -7.01
CA VAL A 122 8.98 11.57 -7.70
C VAL A 122 10.48 11.68 -7.49
N PRO A 123 11.13 10.67 -6.88
CA PRO A 123 12.58 10.75 -6.66
C PRO A 123 13.33 10.72 -8.00
N LYS A 124 14.41 11.50 -8.09
CA LYS A 124 15.20 11.57 -9.31
C LYS A 124 16.07 10.34 -9.51
N LYS A 125 16.47 9.68 -8.44
CA LYS A 125 17.37 8.53 -8.46
C LYS A 125 16.99 7.54 -7.40
N GLY A 126 17.03 6.26 -7.73
CA GLY A 126 16.87 5.17 -6.80
C GLY A 126 15.53 5.17 -6.07
N THR A 127 15.51 4.48 -4.95
CA THR A 127 14.33 4.41 -4.09
C THR A 127 14.68 4.96 -2.72
N ALA A 128 13.89 5.92 -2.23
CA ALA A 128 14.02 6.48 -0.89
C ALA A 128 12.96 5.85 0.01
N LEU A 129 13.32 4.76 0.62
CA LEU A 129 12.41 4.03 1.51
C LEU A 129 12.37 4.59 2.94
#